data_eb707077bc740546ffba123cb745c732
#
_entry.id   eb707077bc740546ffba123cb745c732
#
_cell.length_a   1.000
_cell.length_b   1.000
_cell.length_c   1.000
_cell.angle_alpha   90.00
_cell.angle_beta   90.00
_cell.angle_gamma   90.00
#
_symmetry.space_group_name_H-M   'P 1'
#
loop_
_entity.id
_entity.type
_entity.pdbx_description
1 polymer ?
#
loop_
_entity_poly.entity_id
_entity_poly.type
_entity_poly.pdbx_seq_one_letter_code
_entity_poly.pdbx_strand_id
1 'polypeptide(L)'
;DLELYPGEVLGVIGDNGAGKSTLIKVLCGAVKPDSGEILLDGKNVSFTSPIEARTLGIETVYQNLALSPALSITDNMFLGREIRQKGFLGKFFRFLDSKAMADEARKRLSDLGLLTIQNINQLVETLSGGQRQGVAVARATSFGTKVVIMDEPTAALGVKESRRVLELISEVRARGIPIILISHNMPHVFEVADRIHIHRLGTRLCVIDPKKHEMSDAVAFMTGAKEPPKPN
;
A
#
# COMPACT_ATOMS: atom_id res chain seq x y z
N ASP A 1 14.01 -2.84 -13.65
CA ASP A 1 13.92 -3.88 -12.62
C ASP A 1 13.59 -3.28 -11.26
N LEU A 2 12.81 -3.99 -10.44
CA LEU A 2 12.49 -3.60 -9.07
C LEU A 2 12.64 -4.84 -8.18
N GLU A 3 13.26 -4.67 -7.03
CA GLU A 3 13.46 -5.72 -6.03
C GLU A 3 12.96 -5.23 -4.69
N LEU A 4 12.20 -6.07 -3.99
CA LEU A 4 11.66 -5.79 -2.66
C LEU A 4 11.95 -6.97 -1.73
N TYR A 5 12.45 -6.69 -0.54
CA TYR A 5 12.81 -7.70 0.43
C TYR A 5 11.79 -7.81 1.57
N PRO A 6 11.72 -8.96 2.24
CA PRO A 6 10.80 -9.13 3.39
C PRO A 6 11.04 -8.08 4.48
N GLY A 7 9.95 -7.47 4.96
CA GLY A 7 10.01 -6.45 6.01
C GLY A 7 10.68 -5.14 5.59
N GLU A 8 10.83 -4.88 4.28
CA GLU A 8 11.43 -3.68 3.73
C GLU A 8 10.35 -2.65 3.36
N VAL A 9 10.67 -1.38 3.54
CA VAL A 9 9.99 -0.26 2.89
C VAL A 9 10.85 0.24 1.74
N LEU A 10 10.44 -0.05 0.51
CA LEU A 10 11.07 0.47 -0.70
C LEU A 10 10.34 1.74 -1.14
N GLY A 11 10.98 2.90 -0.98
CA GLY A 11 10.48 4.15 -1.54
C GLY A 11 10.67 4.17 -3.05
N VAL A 12 9.65 4.56 -3.80
CA VAL A 12 9.72 4.77 -5.25
C VAL A 12 9.45 6.23 -5.55
N ILE A 13 10.47 6.94 -5.97
CA ILE A 13 10.42 8.36 -6.29
C ILE A 13 10.74 8.60 -7.76
N GLY A 14 10.36 9.76 -8.27
CA GLY A 14 10.60 10.17 -9.65
C GLY A 14 9.68 11.30 -10.04
N ASP A 15 10.00 12.02 -11.10
CA ASP A 15 9.19 13.13 -11.61
C ASP A 15 7.80 12.68 -12.06
N ASN A 16 6.91 13.65 -12.27
CA ASN A 16 5.63 13.41 -12.92
C ASN A 16 5.88 12.88 -14.33
N GLY A 17 5.16 11.82 -14.70
CA GLY A 17 5.37 11.16 -15.99
C GLY A 17 6.55 10.19 -16.04
N ALA A 18 7.32 10.00 -14.94
CA ALA A 18 8.44 9.06 -14.90
C ALA A 18 8.06 7.59 -15.12
N GLY A 19 6.75 7.23 -15.00
CA GLY A 19 6.27 5.85 -15.17
C GLY A 19 5.88 5.14 -13.87
N LYS A 20 5.97 5.80 -12.71
CA LYS A 20 5.62 5.20 -11.40
C LYS A 20 4.22 4.59 -11.37
N SER A 21 3.22 5.32 -11.83
CA SER A 21 1.82 4.84 -11.86
C SER A 21 1.63 3.66 -12.84
N THR A 22 2.39 3.59 -13.92
CA THR A 22 2.38 2.45 -14.83
C THR A 22 2.98 1.22 -14.15
N LEU A 23 4.09 1.38 -13.44
CA LEU A 23 4.69 0.32 -12.64
C LEU A 23 3.70 -0.23 -11.61
N ILE A 24 3.00 0.64 -10.86
CA ILE A 24 1.96 0.21 -9.92
C ILE A 24 0.86 -0.57 -10.63
N LYS A 25 0.36 -0.08 -11.75
CA LYS A 25 -0.71 -0.75 -12.52
C LYS A 25 -0.30 -2.15 -12.96
N VAL A 26 0.95 -2.34 -13.32
CA VAL A 26 1.50 -3.67 -13.62
C VAL A 26 1.55 -4.53 -12.36
N LEU A 27 2.13 -4.03 -11.27
CA LEU A 27 2.29 -4.77 -10.02
C LEU A 27 0.95 -5.15 -9.36
N CYS A 28 -0.09 -4.33 -9.52
CA CYS A 28 -1.43 -4.63 -9.00
C CYS A 28 -2.34 -5.36 -10.00
N GLY A 29 -1.84 -5.74 -11.18
CA GLY A 29 -2.59 -6.49 -12.18
C GLY A 29 -3.62 -5.68 -12.99
N ALA A 30 -3.59 -4.35 -12.90
CA ALA A 30 -4.48 -3.48 -13.69
C ALA A 30 -4.03 -3.36 -15.16
N VAL A 31 -2.75 -3.59 -15.43
CA VAL A 31 -2.16 -3.59 -16.77
C VAL A 31 -1.25 -4.80 -16.89
N LYS A 32 -1.38 -5.55 -17.97
CA LYS A 32 -0.46 -6.65 -18.30
C LYS A 32 0.85 -6.07 -18.84
N PRO A 33 2.03 -6.49 -18.35
CA PRO A 33 3.30 -6.08 -18.93
C PRO A 33 3.48 -6.66 -20.34
N ASP A 34 4.08 -5.88 -21.23
CA ASP A 34 4.41 -6.33 -22.59
C ASP A 34 5.56 -7.34 -22.58
N SER A 35 6.48 -7.20 -21.64
CA SER A 35 7.64 -8.09 -21.46
C SER A 35 8.15 -8.05 -20.03
N GLY A 36 9.00 -9.00 -19.66
CA GLY A 36 9.55 -9.14 -18.32
C GLY A 36 8.80 -10.16 -17.47
N GLU A 37 9.25 -10.34 -16.24
CA GLU A 37 8.72 -11.32 -15.31
C GLU A 37 8.43 -10.69 -13.95
N ILE A 38 7.41 -11.19 -13.28
CA ILE A 38 7.13 -10.86 -11.88
C ILE A 38 7.43 -12.11 -11.06
N LEU A 39 8.39 -11.98 -10.15
CA LEU A 39 8.75 -13.04 -9.20
C LEU A 39 8.18 -12.72 -7.82
N LEU A 40 7.40 -13.61 -7.26
CA LEU A 40 6.89 -13.54 -5.90
C LEU A 40 7.42 -14.74 -5.10
N ASP A 41 8.21 -14.48 -4.06
CA ASP A 41 8.94 -15.52 -3.32
C ASP A 41 9.78 -16.43 -4.25
N GLY A 42 10.43 -15.84 -5.25
CA GLY A 42 11.26 -16.54 -6.24
C GLY A 42 10.48 -17.35 -7.28
N LYS A 43 9.15 -17.34 -7.26
CA LYS A 43 8.30 -18.02 -8.23
C LYS A 43 7.76 -17.03 -9.25
N ASN A 44 7.86 -17.39 -10.53
CA ASN A 44 7.25 -16.61 -11.59
C ASN A 44 5.72 -16.64 -11.44
N VAL A 45 5.11 -15.46 -11.36
CA VAL A 45 3.66 -15.28 -11.26
C VAL A 45 3.16 -14.43 -12.41
N SER A 46 1.99 -14.79 -12.90
CA SER A 46 1.27 -14.02 -13.93
C SER A 46 -0.14 -13.80 -13.45
N PHE A 47 -0.61 -12.58 -13.60
CA PHE A 47 -1.98 -12.20 -13.30
C PHE A 47 -2.44 -11.14 -14.32
N THR A 48 -3.73 -11.15 -14.61
CA THR A 48 -4.34 -10.29 -15.63
C THR A 48 -5.41 -9.38 -15.06
N SER A 49 -5.60 -9.45 -13.74
CA SER A 49 -6.58 -8.64 -13.04
C SER A 49 -6.13 -8.31 -11.61
N PRO A 50 -6.61 -7.18 -11.05
CA PRO A 50 -6.34 -6.84 -9.66
C PRO A 50 -6.86 -7.88 -8.65
N ILE A 51 -7.89 -8.64 -9.00
CA ILE A 51 -8.42 -9.71 -8.15
C ILE A 51 -7.41 -10.85 -8.04
N GLU A 52 -6.77 -11.23 -9.15
CA GLU A 52 -5.72 -12.25 -9.15
C GLU A 52 -4.49 -11.81 -8.36
N ALA A 53 -4.02 -10.57 -8.54
CA ALA A 53 -2.92 -10.02 -7.76
C ALA A 53 -3.23 -10.04 -6.24
N ARG A 54 -4.45 -9.66 -5.85
CA ARG A 54 -4.91 -9.75 -4.46
C ARG A 54 -4.95 -11.19 -3.95
N THR A 55 -5.34 -12.15 -4.76
CA THR A 55 -5.35 -13.57 -4.37
C THR A 55 -3.94 -14.09 -4.08
N LEU A 56 -2.93 -13.52 -4.74
CA LEU A 56 -1.52 -13.79 -4.48
C LEU A 56 -0.96 -13.03 -3.26
N GLY A 57 -1.77 -12.16 -2.63
CA GLY A 57 -1.38 -11.40 -1.44
C GLY A 57 -0.74 -10.04 -1.75
N ILE A 58 -0.92 -9.51 -2.97
CA ILE A 58 -0.48 -8.15 -3.36
C ILE A 58 -1.67 -7.21 -3.18
N GLU A 59 -1.61 -6.32 -2.22
CA GLU A 59 -2.66 -5.32 -1.95
C GLU A 59 -2.17 -3.91 -2.25
N THR A 60 -3.11 -3.05 -2.67
CA THR A 60 -2.80 -1.66 -3.01
C THR A 60 -3.69 -0.69 -2.25
N VAL A 61 -3.06 0.25 -1.57
CA VAL A 61 -3.69 1.46 -1.03
C VAL A 61 -3.52 2.56 -2.08
N TYR A 62 -4.59 2.88 -2.78
CA TYR A 62 -4.59 3.90 -3.82
C TYR A 62 -4.70 5.31 -3.22
N GLN A 63 -4.27 6.30 -3.95
CA GLN A 63 -4.37 7.72 -3.57
C GLN A 63 -5.82 8.13 -3.23
N ASN A 64 -6.81 7.61 -3.93
CA ASN A 64 -8.23 7.83 -3.66
C ASN A 64 -8.83 6.87 -2.62
N LEU A 65 -7.99 6.07 -1.94
CA LEU A 65 -8.28 5.07 -0.92
C LEU A 65 -9.19 3.92 -1.37
N ALA A 66 -9.94 4.06 -2.45
CA ALA A 66 -10.94 3.10 -2.92
C ALA A 66 -11.88 2.61 -1.80
N LEU A 67 -12.31 3.52 -0.92
CA LEU A 67 -13.32 3.30 0.11
C LEU A 67 -14.66 3.86 -0.37
N SER A 68 -15.75 3.13 -0.10
CA SER A 68 -17.10 3.62 -0.34
C SER A 68 -17.56 4.50 0.83
N PRO A 69 -17.84 5.80 0.61
CA PRO A 69 -18.23 6.71 1.69
C PRO A 69 -19.53 6.28 2.39
N ALA A 70 -20.47 5.71 1.63
CA ALA A 70 -21.79 5.31 2.09
C ALA A 70 -21.83 3.96 2.82
N LEU A 71 -20.72 3.24 2.88
CA LEU A 71 -20.63 1.98 3.61
C LEU A 71 -19.95 2.19 4.97
N SER A 72 -20.25 1.29 5.90
CA SER A 72 -19.60 1.25 7.20
C SER A 72 -18.09 0.92 7.07
N ILE A 73 -17.32 1.17 8.12
CA ILE A 73 -15.92 0.76 8.19
C ILE A 73 -15.81 -0.75 8.01
N THR A 74 -16.65 -1.52 8.71
CA THR A 74 -16.68 -2.98 8.62
C THR A 74 -16.94 -3.44 7.18
N ASP A 75 -17.96 -2.90 6.52
CA ASP A 75 -18.29 -3.29 5.14
C ASP A 75 -17.16 -2.92 4.16
N ASN A 76 -16.54 -1.75 4.33
CA ASN A 76 -15.37 -1.36 3.52
C ASN A 76 -14.18 -2.29 3.72
N MET A 77 -13.92 -2.75 4.94
CA MET A 77 -12.80 -3.66 5.20
C MET A 77 -13.00 -5.02 4.54
N PHE A 78 -14.24 -5.50 4.45
CA PHE A 78 -14.55 -6.82 3.88
C PHE A 78 -15.15 -6.78 2.49
N LEU A 79 -15.20 -5.63 1.83
CA LEU A 79 -15.79 -5.48 0.49
C LEU A 79 -15.17 -6.45 -0.53
N GLY A 80 -16.00 -7.35 -1.07
CA GLY A 80 -15.58 -8.42 -1.97
C GLY A 80 -14.92 -9.63 -1.28
N ARG A 81 -14.89 -9.64 0.06
CA ARG A 81 -14.32 -10.72 0.90
C ARG A 81 -15.16 -10.96 2.14
N GLU A 82 -16.48 -10.79 1.99
CA GLU A 82 -17.44 -10.87 3.08
C GLU A 82 -17.41 -12.25 3.73
N ILE A 83 -17.45 -12.27 5.06
CA ILE A 83 -17.57 -13.50 5.84
C ILE A 83 -19.04 -13.93 5.82
N ARG A 84 -19.28 -15.17 5.40
CA ARG A 84 -20.63 -15.75 5.35
C ARG A 84 -20.92 -16.59 6.57
N GLN A 85 -22.18 -16.63 6.98
CA GLN A 85 -22.65 -17.50 8.05
C GLN A 85 -22.33 -18.96 7.74
N LYS A 86 -22.07 -19.73 8.78
CA LYS A 86 -21.86 -21.18 8.67
C LYS A 86 -23.20 -21.89 8.40
N GLY A 87 -23.13 -23.08 7.80
CA GLY A 87 -24.29 -23.93 7.54
C GLY A 87 -25.08 -23.54 6.32
N PHE A 88 -26.37 -23.97 6.29
CA PHE A 88 -27.25 -23.83 5.15
C PHE A 88 -27.56 -22.38 4.75
N LEU A 89 -27.72 -21.49 5.74
CA LEU A 89 -28.01 -20.07 5.52
C LEU A 89 -26.86 -19.35 4.78
N GLY A 90 -25.62 -19.60 5.17
CA GLY A 90 -24.47 -19.00 4.51
C GLY A 90 -24.14 -19.66 3.17
N LYS A 91 -24.28 -20.98 3.06
CA LYS A 91 -23.95 -21.73 1.84
C LYS A 91 -24.98 -21.51 0.73
N PHE A 92 -26.27 -21.56 1.05
CA PHE A 92 -27.33 -21.50 0.04
C PHE A 92 -27.83 -20.06 -0.14
N PHE A 93 -28.18 -19.36 0.95
CA PHE A 93 -28.72 -18.00 0.88
C PHE A 93 -27.65 -16.90 0.90
N ARG A 94 -26.37 -17.27 1.08
CA ARG A 94 -25.25 -16.34 1.13
C ARG A 94 -25.35 -15.25 2.21
N PHE A 95 -26.05 -15.51 3.32
CA PHE A 95 -26.16 -14.56 4.43
C PHE A 95 -24.78 -14.24 5.01
N LEU A 96 -24.57 -12.96 5.28
CA LEU A 96 -23.31 -12.45 5.84
C LEU A 96 -23.28 -12.67 7.36
N ASP A 97 -22.09 -12.94 7.87
CA ASP A 97 -21.80 -12.96 9.30
C ASP A 97 -21.29 -11.57 9.73
N SER A 98 -22.21 -10.61 9.85
CA SER A 98 -21.89 -9.23 10.22
C SER A 98 -21.17 -9.13 11.57
N LYS A 99 -21.48 -10.04 12.51
CA LYS A 99 -20.81 -10.07 13.81
C LYS A 99 -19.35 -10.48 13.69
N ALA A 100 -19.08 -11.56 12.97
CA ALA A 100 -17.70 -12.02 12.73
C ALA A 100 -16.89 -10.97 11.98
N MET A 101 -17.46 -10.31 10.96
CA MET A 101 -16.80 -9.21 10.25
C MET A 101 -16.51 -8.03 11.18
N ALA A 102 -17.46 -7.64 12.03
CA ALA A 102 -17.30 -6.54 12.97
C ALA A 102 -16.21 -6.82 14.01
N ASP A 103 -16.20 -8.03 14.58
CA ASP A 103 -15.19 -8.41 15.58
C ASP A 103 -13.79 -8.47 14.99
N GLU A 104 -13.66 -9.01 13.77
CA GLU A 104 -12.39 -9.06 13.05
C GLU A 104 -11.92 -7.66 12.63
N ALA A 105 -12.82 -6.79 12.14
CA ALA A 105 -12.49 -5.40 11.80
C ALA A 105 -11.96 -4.65 13.03
N ARG A 106 -12.63 -4.76 14.17
CA ARG A 106 -12.20 -4.14 15.42
C ARG A 106 -10.81 -4.59 15.84
N LYS A 107 -10.57 -5.90 15.79
CA LYS A 107 -9.26 -6.47 16.09
C LYS A 107 -8.17 -5.88 15.20
N ARG A 108 -8.36 -5.88 13.89
CA ARG A 108 -7.36 -5.39 12.92
C ARG A 108 -7.05 -3.91 13.07
N LEU A 109 -8.08 -3.09 13.32
CA LEU A 109 -7.88 -1.66 13.60
C LEU A 109 -7.12 -1.45 14.91
N SER A 110 -7.46 -2.21 15.96
CA SER A 110 -6.76 -2.17 17.26
C SER A 110 -5.29 -2.60 17.10
N ASP A 111 -5.05 -3.67 16.36
CA ASP A 111 -3.70 -4.16 16.09
C ASP A 111 -2.81 -3.10 15.41
N LEU A 112 -3.39 -2.21 14.60
CA LEU A 112 -2.70 -1.08 13.98
C LEU A 112 -2.75 0.20 14.84
N GLY A 113 -3.09 0.09 16.12
CA GLY A 113 -3.15 1.25 17.01
C GLY A 113 -4.19 2.31 16.63
N LEU A 114 -5.19 1.98 15.78
CA LEU A 114 -6.25 2.90 15.35
C LEU A 114 -7.37 3.01 16.40
N LEU A 115 -6.99 3.25 17.66
CA LEU A 115 -7.90 3.28 18.82
C LEU A 115 -8.88 4.45 18.81
N THR A 116 -8.64 5.47 17.99
CA THR A 116 -9.56 6.61 17.83
C THR A 116 -10.85 6.26 17.09
N ILE A 117 -10.89 5.12 16.42
CA ILE A 117 -12.07 4.58 15.74
C ILE A 117 -12.83 3.67 16.71
N GLN A 118 -13.79 4.24 17.44
CA GLN A 118 -14.55 3.49 18.44
C GLN A 118 -15.76 2.76 17.84
N ASN A 119 -16.43 3.37 16.87
CA ASN A 119 -17.61 2.79 16.23
C ASN A 119 -17.30 2.29 14.81
N ILE A 120 -17.07 1.00 14.66
CA ILE A 120 -16.77 0.35 13.37
C ILE A 120 -17.96 0.28 12.40
N ASN A 121 -19.18 0.54 12.89
CA ASN A 121 -20.39 0.58 12.08
C ASN A 121 -20.71 1.98 11.55
N GLN A 122 -19.91 3.00 11.92
CA GLN A 122 -20.08 4.34 11.35
C GLN A 122 -19.69 4.37 9.87
N LEU A 123 -20.33 5.27 9.12
CA LEU A 123 -20.05 5.46 7.70
C LEU A 123 -18.66 6.07 7.49
N VAL A 124 -17.97 5.64 6.45
CA VAL A 124 -16.63 6.12 6.12
C VAL A 124 -16.61 7.61 5.81
N GLU A 125 -17.69 8.18 5.27
CA GLU A 125 -17.81 9.62 5.03
C GLU A 125 -17.67 10.48 6.29
N THR A 126 -18.00 9.93 7.47
CA THR A 126 -17.93 10.63 8.76
C THR A 126 -16.50 10.68 9.36
N LEU A 127 -15.57 9.96 8.75
CA LEU A 127 -14.19 9.88 9.20
C LEU A 127 -13.35 11.07 8.74
N SER A 128 -12.36 11.46 9.55
CA SER A 128 -11.30 12.36 9.10
C SER A 128 -10.46 11.75 7.98
N GLY A 129 -9.71 12.56 7.24
CA GLY A 129 -8.80 12.08 6.20
C GLY A 129 -7.81 11.04 6.71
N GLY A 130 -7.17 11.29 7.85
CA GLY A 130 -6.24 10.34 8.48
C GLY A 130 -6.90 9.05 8.95
N GLN A 131 -8.15 9.13 9.48
CA GLN A 131 -8.89 7.92 9.84
C GLN A 131 -9.27 7.08 8.62
N ARG A 132 -9.71 7.72 7.51
CA ARG A 132 -9.95 7.03 6.25
C ARG A 132 -8.70 6.34 5.72
N GLN A 133 -7.56 7.03 5.77
CA GLN A 133 -6.28 6.44 5.38
C GLN A 133 -5.95 5.22 6.26
N GLY A 134 -6.13 5.34 7.57
CA GLY A 134 -5.93 4.23 8.50
C GLY A 134 -6.80 3.00 8.16
N VAL A 135 -8.08 3.21 7.85
CA VAL A 135 -8.99 2.13 7.41
C VAL A 135 -8.51 1.49 6.10
N ALA A 136 -8.05 2.28 5.14
CA ALA A 136 -7.52 1.75 3.88
C ALA A 136 -6.25 0.92 4.08
N VAL A 137 -5.33 1.37 4.95
CA VAL A 137 -4.13 0.61 5.33
C VAL A 137 -4.52 -0.66 6.07
N ALA A 138 -5.45 -0.58 7.05
CA ALA A 138 -5.94 -1.74 7.78
C ALA A 138 -6.57 -2.79 6.85
N ARG A 139 -7.36 -2.36 5.87
CA ARG A 139 -7.93 -3.25 4.85
C ARG A 139 -6.83 -3.94 4.04
N ALA A 140 -5.87 -3.19 3.51
CA ALA A 140 -4.80 -3.74 2.70
C ALA A 140 -3.94 -4.74 3.50
N THR A 141 -3.52 -4.39 4.71
CA THR A 141 -2.69 -5.27 5.55
C THR A 141 -3.43 -6.48 6.12
N SER A 142 -4.77 -6.41 6.14
CA SER A 142 -5.60 -7.54 6.56
C SER A 142 -5.51 -8.72 5.59
N PHE A 143 -5.26 -8.46 4.33
CA PHE A 143 -5.27 -9.45 3.25
C PHE A 143 -3.95 -9.44 2.46
N GLY A 144 -3.19 -8.34 2.49
CA GLY A 144 -1.86 -8.23 1.92
C GLY A 144 -0.84 -8.96 2.79
N THR A 145 -0.57 -10.20 2.44
CA THR A 145 0.36 -11.04 3.19
C THR A 145 1.73 -11.09 2.56
N LYS A 146 1.85 -10.64 1.30
CA LYS A 146 3.09 -10.70 0.53
C LYS A 146 3.68 -9.32 0.25
N VAL A 147 2.86 -8.40 -0.24
CA VAL A 147 3.28 -7.02 -0.58
C VAL A 147 2.11 -6.06 -0.36
N VAL A 148 2.39 -4.91 0.24
CA VAL A 148 1.47 -3.78 0.28
C VAL A 148 2.06 -2.62 -0.53
N ILE A 149 1.36 -2.19 -1.56
CA ILE A 149 1.70 -1.03 -2.36
C ILE A 149 0.92 0.17 -1.80
N MET A 150 1.60 1.27 -1.52
CA MET A 150 0.97 2.51 -1.04
C MET A 150 1.28 3.64 -2.02
N ASP A 151 0.24 4.11 -2.70
CA ASP A 151 0.35 5.17 -3.70
C ASP A 151 -0.07 6.50 -3.10
N GLU A 152 0.90 7.40 -2.86
CA GLU A 152 0.75 8.73 -2.29
C GLU A 152 -0.06 8.76 -0.97
N PRO A 153 0.28 7.93 0.04
CA PRO A 153 -0.57 7.72 1.20
C PRO A 153 -0.70 8.95 2.12
N THR A 154 0.15 9.95 1.96
CA THR A 154 0.12 11.19 2.75
C THR A 154 -0.35 12.40 1.93
N ALA A 155 -0.75 12.20 0.66
CA ALA A 155 -1.24 13.29 -0.18
C ALA A 155 -2.53 13.90 0.39
N ALA A 156 -2.63 15.23 0.35
CA ALA A 156 -3.78 16.00 0.83
C ALA A 156 -4.13 15.81 2.33
N LEU A 157 -3.18 15.33 3.13
CA LEU A 157 -3.31 15.23 4.59
C LEU A 157 -2.58 16.39 5.30
N GLY A 158 -3.08 16.79 6.44
CA GLY A 158 -2.39 17.70 7.33
C GLY A 158 -1.15 17.05 7.99
N VAL A 159 -0.35 17.85 8.68
CA VAL A 159 0.92 17.39 9.29
C VAL A 159 0.68 16.26 10.30
N LYS A 160 -0.34 16.38 11.15
CA LYS A 160 -0.67 15.36 12.17
C LYS A 160 -1.13 14.05 11.55
N GLU A 161 -1.99 14.13 10.55
CA GLU A 161 -2.51 12.98 9.83
C GLU A 161 -1.40 12.27 9.04
N SER A 162 -0.54 13.01 8.36
CA SER A 162 0.62 12.47 7.66
C SER A 162 1.55 11.73 8.60
N ARG A 163 1.85 12.32 9.77
CA ARG A 163 2.67 11.67 10.80
C ARG A 163 2.08 10.33 11.23
N ARG A 164 0.76 10.28 11.46
CA ARG A 164 0.08 9.04 11.83
C ARG A 164 0.17 7.97 10.73
N VAL A 165 0.11 8.37 9.45
CA VAL A 165 0.28 7.45 8.33
C VAL A 165 1.71 6.89 8.26
N LEU A 166 2.74 7.70 8.53
CA LEU A 166 4.13 7.23 8.58
C LEU A 166 4.35 6.24 9.75
N GLU A 167 3.73 6.49 10.90
CA GLU A 167 3.72 5.54 12.01
C GLU A 167 3.07 4.20 11.61
N LEU A 168 1.92 4.24 10.91
CA LEU A 168 1.26 3.03 10.40
C LEU A 168 2.14 2.26 9.41
N ILE A 169 2.87 2.94 8.52
CA ILE A 169 3.83 2.31 7.62
C ILE A 169 4.90 1.57 8.43
N SER A 170 5.43 2.20 9.47
CA SER A 170 6.43 1.61 10.36
C SER A 170 5.87 0.39 11.14
N GLU A 171 4.62 0.47 11.61
CA GLU A 171 3.94 -0.66 12.26
C GLU A 171 3.73 -1.85 11.31
N VAL A 172 3.33 -1.60 10.07
CA VAL A 172 3.18 -2.63 9.02
C VAL A 172 4.52 -3.29 8.70
N ARG A 173 5.57 -2.48 8.53
CA ARG A 173 6.95 -2.96 8.34
C ARG A 173 7.39 -3.86 9.50
N ALA A 174 7.15 -3.43 10.74
CA ALA A 174 7.53 -4.19 11.93
C ALA A 174 6.88 -5.58 12.01
N ARG A 175 5.77 -5.80 11.29
CA ARG A 175 5.13 -7.12 11.14
C ARG A 175 5.77 -7.98 10.04
N GLY A 176 6.83 -7.51 9.41
CA GLY A 176 7.52 -8.22 8.34
C GLY A 176 6.84 -8.12 6.98
N ILE A 177 5.81 -7.28 6.81
CA ILE A 177 5.12 -7.08 5.53
C ILE A 177 5.92 -6.10 4.69
N PRO A 178 6.39 -6.48 3.48
CA PRO A 178 7.11 -5.60 2.59
C PRO A 178 6.19 -4.53 2.01
N ILE A 179 6.72 -3.30 1.88
CA ILE A 179 5.95 -2.14 1.41
C ILE A 179 6.65 -1.50 0.22
N ILE A 180 5.90 -1.24 -0.85
CA ILE A 180 6.31 -0.30 -1.90
C ILE A 180 5.59 1.01 -1.63
N LEU A 181 6.37 2.04 -1.27
CA LEU A 181 5.86 3.37 -0.97
C LEU A 181 6.16 4.32 -2.12
N ILE A 182 5.12 4.73 -2.86
CA ILE A 182 5.26 5.76 -3.88
C ILE A 182 4.87 7.09 -3.26
N SER A 183 5.77 8.06 -3.32
CA SER A 183 5.46 9.42 -2.90
C SER A 183 6.36 10.45 -3.59
N HIS A 184 5.83 11.64 -3.79
CA HIS A 184 6.60 12.82 -4.18
C HIS A 184 7.05 13.64 -2.96
N ASN A 185 6.58 13.30 -1.75
CA ASN A 185 7.01 13.94 -0.51
C ASN A 185 8.32 13.31 -0.03
N MET A 186 9.42 13.88 -0.46
CA MET A 186 10.78 13.38 -0.17
C MET A 186 11.06 13.23 1.34
N PRO A 187 10.75 14.21 2.20
CA PRO A 187 10.92 14.05 3.65
C PRO A 187 10.25 12.80 4.20
N HIS A 188 9.01 12.51 3.80
CA HIS A 188 8.30 11.32 4.25
C HIS A 188 8.94 10.02 3.77
N VAL A 189 9.40 9.99 2.51
CA VAL A 189 10.10 8.80 1.97
C VAL A 189 11.41 8.57 2.71
N PHE A 190 12.23 9.61 2.90
CA PHE A 190 13.50 9.50 3.61
C PHE A 190 13.36 9.10 5.07
N GLU A 191 12.22 9.41 5.70
CA GLU A 191 11.95 9.04 7.08
C GLU A 191 11.67 7.53 7.25
N VAL A 192 10.94 6.90 6.31
CA VAL A 192 10.43 5.54 6.53
C VAL A 192 11.05 4.48 5.62
N ALA A 193 11.65 4.86 4.50
CA ALA A 193 12.19 3.90 3.54
C ALA A 193 13.55 3.33 3.98
N ASP A 194 13.75 2.04 3.71
CA ASP A 194 15.04 1.37 3.86
C ASP A 194 15.94 1.57 2.65
N ARG A 195 15.34 1.55 1.46
CA ARG A 195 15.97 1.88 0.18
C ARG A 195 15.04 2.75 -0.63
N ILE A 196 15.61 3.55 -1.52
CA ILE A 196 14.86 4.45 -2.41
C ILE A 196 15.21 4.12 -3.86
N HIS A 197 14.22 3.65 -4.60
CA HIS A 197 14.26 3.43 -6.04
C HIS A 197 13.95 4.73 -6.77
N ILE A 198 14.91 5.26 -7.49
CA ILE A 198 14.74 6.46 -8.30
C ILE A 198 14.32 6.04 -9.71
N HIS A 199 13.12 6.48 -10.10
CA HIS A 199 12.51 6.17 -11.39
C HIS A 199 12.56 7.38 -12.31
N ARG A 200 13.05 7.21 -13.53
CA ARG A 200 13.17 8.29 -14.49
C ARG A 200 12.93 7.78 -15.91
N LEU A 201 12.08 8.49 -16.68
CA LEU A 201 11.79 8.18 -18.09
C LEU A 201 11.44 6.68 -18.33
N GLY A 202 10.64 6.09 -17.46
CA GLY A 202 10.19 4.71 -17.58
C GLY A 202 11.20 3.66 -17.11
N THR A 203 12.36 4.04 -16.59
CA THR A 203 13.42 3.10 -16.18
C THR A 203 13.87 3.33 -14.74
N ARG A 204 14.46 2.31 -14.14
CA ARG A 204 15.20 2.44 -12.89
C ARG A 204 16.52 3.18 -13.15
N LEU A 205 16.66 4.37 -12.59
CA LEU A 205 17.92 5.11 -12.67
C LEU A 205 18.95 4.55 -11.71
N CYS A 206 18.59 4.45 -10.43
CA CYS A 206 19.42 3.85 -9.37
C CYS A 206 18.57 3.48 -8.16
N VAL A 207 19.18 2.80 -7.20
CA VAL A 207 18.65 2.58 -5.86
C VAL A 207 19.64 3.15 -4.86
N ILE A 208 19.16 3.97 -3.92
CA ILE A 208 20.00 4.60 -2.89
C ILE A 208 19.57 4.19 -1.49
N ASP A 209 20.50 4.28 -0.57
CA ASP A 209 20.28 4.13 0.88
C ASP A 209 20.05 5.53 1.46
N PRO A 210 18.86 5.84 2.05
CA PRO A 210 18.56 7.16 2.60
C PRO A 210 19.46 7.53 3.80
N LYS A 211 20.17 6.57 4.40
CA LYS A 211 21.13 6.83 5.47
C LYS A 211 22.50 7.30 4.96
N LYS A 212 22.78 7.08 3.67
CA LYS A 212 24.06 7.40 3.03
C LYS A 212 23.96 8.56 2.03
N HIS A 213 22.76 8.97 1.68
CA HIS A 213 22.50 10.01 0.70
C HIS A 213 21.54 11.06 1.28
N GLU A 214 21.72 12.30 0.92
CA GLU A 214 20.83 13.39 1.27
C GLU A 214 19.65 13.48 0.27
N MET A 215 18.57 14.16 0.68
CA MET A 215 17.45 14.44 -0.23
C MET A 215 17.88 15.22 -1.47
N SER A 216 18.86 16.13 -1.31
CA SER A 216 19.47 16.90 -2.38
C SER A 216 20.12 16.01 -3.45
N ASP A 217 20.78 14.91 -3.05
CA ASP A 217 21.34 13.92 -3.97
C ASP A 217 20.24 13.23 -4.79
N ALA A 218 19.19 12.80 -4.12
CA ALA A 218 18.06 12.13 -4.80
C ALA A 218 17.40 13.05 -5.85
N VAL A 219 17.20 14.32 -5.52
CA VAL A 219 16.68 15.33 -6.45
C VAL A 219 17.66 15.53 -7.63
N ALA A 220 18.96 15.64 -7.33
CA ALA A 220 20.00 15.82 -8.37
C ALA A 220 20.06 14.61 -9.34
N PHE A 221 19.90 13.38 -8.83
CA PHE A 221 19.79 12.18 -9.68
C PHE A 221 18.51 12.21 -10.54
N MET A 222 17.35 12.53 -9.93
CA MET A 222 16.08 12.60 -10.65
C MET A 222 16.12 13.59 -11.82
N THR A 223 16.70 14.76 -11.59
CA THR A 223 16.78 15.84 -12.61
C THR A 223 17.93 15.62 -13.60
N GLY A 224 18.89 14.74 -13.30
CA GLY A 224 20.10 14.53 -14.10
C GLY A 224 21.19 15.58 -13.85
N ALA A 225 21.07 16.35 -12.78
CA ALA A 225 22.12 17.31 -12.37
C ALA A 225 23.35 16.63 -11.77
N LYS A 226 23.22 15.37 -11.36
CA LYS A 226 24.31 14.53 -10.84
C LYS A 226 24.20 13.14 -11.43
N GLU A 227 25.36 12.53 -11.74
CA GLU A 227 25.37 11.12 -12.16
C GLU A 227 25.00 10.20 -10.99
N PRO A 228 24.12 9.20 -11.24
CA PRO A 228 23.76 8.25 -10.21
C PRO A 228 24.94 7.35 -9.84
N PRO A 229 24.94 6.78 -8.61
CA PRO A 229 25.93 5.78 -8.24
C PRO A 229 25.81 4.59 -9.20
N LYS A 230 26.98 4.00 -9.54
CA LYS A 230 26.99 2.78 -10.37
C LYS A 230 26.20 1.68 -9.66
N PRO A 231 25.41 0.90 -10.40
CA PRO A 231 24.73 -0.25 -9.81
C PRO A 231 25.77 -1.22 -9.23
N ASN A 232 25.57 -1.59 -7.97
CA ASN A 232 26.32 -2.68 -7.34
C ASN A 232 25.84 -4.02 -7.89
#